data_635818e186f87cf618ce81718c2534c3
#
_entry.id   635818e186f87cf618ce81718c2534c3
#
_cell.length_a   1.000
_cell.length_b   1.000
_cell.length_c   1.000
_cell.angle_alpha   90.00
_cell.angle_beta   90.00
_cell.angle_gamma   90.00
#
_symmetry.space_group_name_H-M   'P 1'
#
loop_
_entity.id
_entity.type
_entity.pdbx_description
1 polymer ?
#
loop_
_entity_poly.entity_id
_entity_poly.type
_entity_poly.pdbx_seq_one_letter_code
_entity_poly.pdbx_strand_id
1 'polypeptide(L)'
;MPQSPSVTLSRRNFSAWIAASAAAAGTGGAALWPGVARAADAPAGSKLRIVIPANEGGGWDQTGRALGAALLASGAVGNVVYENIGGKGGTIGLAKYVEKYDADPEALLVSGMVMVGAVALQKPAVTLSNVSPVARLTSDYEVVAVKADSPIKTPKDLIAQLRTDAANTVVAGGSAGGVDHMYAGMLARVAGASSSLVYQPHPGGAQVVEALESGKAVAGI
;
A
#
# COMPACT_ATOMS: atom_id res chain seq x y z
N MET A 1 32.10 -25.17 -1.33
CA MET A 1 30.94 -24.64 -0.55
C MET A 1 29.75 -25.51 -0.87
N PRO A 2 29.14 -26.23 0.07
CA PRO A 2 28.00 -27.10 -0.21
C PRO A 2 26.74 -26.24 -0.44
N GLN A 3 26.00 -26.51 -1.52
CA GLN A 3 24.74 -25.90 -1.86
C GLN A 3 23.64 -26.42 -0.92
N SER A 4 22.88 -25.51 -0.31
CA SER A 4 21.70 -25.85 0.48
C SER A 4 20.58 -26.37 -0.42
N PRO A 5 19.85 -27.44 -0.05
CA PRO A 5 18.75 -27.95 -0.85
C PRO A 5 17.56 -26.98 -0.79
N SER A 6 17.07 -26.57 -1.97
CA SER A 6 15.84 -25.81 -2.12
C SER A 6 14.63 -26.71 -1.83
N VAL A 7 13.92 -26.45 -0.74
CA VAL A 7 12.65 -27.12 -0.43
C VAL A 7 11.52 -26.47 -1.24
N THR A 8 11.07 -27.18 -2.27
CA THR A 8 9.91 -26.76 -3.06
C THR A 8 8.63 -27.19 -2.34
N LEU A 9 7.92 -26.24 -1.72
CA LEU A 9 6.61 -26.48 -1.10
C LEU A 9 5.52 -26.55 -2.18
N SER A 10 5.00 -27.75 -2.46
CA SER A 10 3.84 -27.93 -3.33
C SER A 10 2.53 -27.77 -2.51
N ARG A 11 1.43 -27.31 -3.15
CA ARG A 11 0.11 -27.18 -2.52
C ARG A 11 -0.39 -28.47 -1.84
N ARG A 12 -0.02 -29.64 -2.35
CA ARG A 12 -0.38 -30.93 -1.78
C ARG A 12 0.34 -31.22 -0.46
N ASN A 13 1.58 -30.75 -0.31
CA ASN A 13 2.36 -30.94 0.93
C ASN A 13 1.88 -30.02 2.05
N PHE A 14 1.38 -28.82 1.72
CA PHE A 14 0.82 -27.90 2.70
C PHE A 14 -0.47 -28.48 3.35
N SER A 15 -1.34 -29.10 2.56
CA SER A 15 -2.56 -29.75 3.08
C SER A 15 -2.28 -30.97 3.96
N ALA A 16 -1.20 -31.71 3.68
CA ALA A 16 -0.79 -32.85 4.48
C ALA A 16 -0.25 -32.46 5.88
N TRP A 17 0.38 -31.28 5.99
CA TRP A 17 0.86 -30.75 7.27
C TRP A 17 -0.30 -30.32 8.20
N ILE A 18 -1.38 -29.79 7.65
CA ILE A 18 -2.58 -29.40 8.43
C ILE A 18 -3.29 -30.67 8.95
N ALA A 19 -3.34 -31.75 8.17
CA ALA A 19 -3.99 -32.99 8.57
C ALA A 19 -3.19 -33.75 9.66
N ALA A 20 -1.87 -33.67 9.65
CA ALA A 20 -1.01 -34.31 10.64
C ALA A 20 -1.08 -33.64 12.02
N SER A 21 -1.40 -32.34 12.08
CA SER A 21 -1.54 -31.59 13.34
C SER A 21 -2.83 -31.89 14.08
N ALA A 22 -3.88 -32.41 13.40
CA ALA A 22 -5.17 -32.71 14.01
C ALA A 22 -5.24 -34.14 14.65
N ALA A 23 -4.31 -35.03 14.30
CA ALA A 23 -4.31 -36.42 14.79
C ALA A 23 -3.57 -36.63 16.13
N ALA A 24 -2.83 -35.65 16.64
CA ALA A 24 -2.05 -35.73 17.88
C ALA A 24 -2.78 -35.25 19.15
N ALA A 25 -4.06 -34.94 19.08
CA ALA A 25 -4.84 -34.40 20.17
C ALA A 25 -5.58 -35.46 21.05
N GLY A 26 -5.18 -36.70 21.00
CA GLY A 26 -5.86 -37.78 21.68
C GLY A 26 -4.98 -38.65 22.54
N THR A 27 -4.24 -38.17 23.53
CA THR A 27 -3.88 -38.85 24.80
C THR A 27 -3.13 -37.91 25.72
N GLY A 28 -3.62 -37.75 26.95
CA GLY A 28 -3.25 -36.90 28.04
C GLY A 28 -1.74 -36.65 28.24
N GLY A 29 -1.35 -35.40 27.99
CA GLY A 29 -0.10 -34.86 28.41
C GLY A 29 -0.18 -33.35 28.22
N ALA A 30 -0.35 -32.60 29.31
CA ALA A 30 -0.29 -31.15 29.33
C ALA A 30 1.13 -30.70 29.04
N ALA A 31 1.56 -30.71 27.76
CA ALA A 31 2.71 -30.01 27.34
C ALA A 31 2.39 -28.51 27.34
N LEU A 32 3.04 -27.77 28.25
CA LEU A 32 3.06 -26.30 28.31
C LEU A 32 3.71 -25.79 27.04
N TRP A 33 2.92 -25.56 26.01
CA TRP A 33 3.33 -24.69 24.93
C TRP A 33 3.39 -23.27 25.49
N PRO A 34 4.52 -22.54 25.25
CA PRO A 34 4.60 -21.14 25.65
C PRO A 34 3.42 -20.46 24.99
N GLY A 35 2.55 -19.88 25.81
CA GLY A 35 1.24 -19.41 25.44
C GLY A 35 1.27 -18.56 24.18
N VAL A 36 0.49 -18.96 23.19
CA VAL A 36 -0.08 -17.99 22.26
C VAL A 36 -0.76 -16.96 23.18
N ALA A 37 -0.17 -15.79 23.27
CA ALA A 37 -0.76 -14.69 24.02
C ALA A 37 -2.15 -14.46 23.43
N ARG A 38 -3.16 -14.95 24.13
CA ARG A 38 -4.53 -14.64 23.83
C ARG A 38 -4.63 -13.14 23.97
N ALA A 39 -4.96 -12.45 22.87
CA ALA A 39 -5.32 -11.05 22.98
C ALA A 39 -6.33 -10.95 24.12
N ALA A 40 -6.02 -10.18 25.16
CA ALA A 40 -6.97 -9.93 26.23
C ALA A 40 -8.25 -9.44 25.55
N ASP A 41 -9.39 -10.06 25.93
CA ASP A 41 -10.69 -9.65 25.40
C ASP A 41 -10.80 -8.13 25.59
N ALA A 42 -10.89 -7.40 24.48
CA ALA A 42 -11.03 -5.95 24.56
C ALA A 42 -12.29 -5.64 25.35
N PRO A 43 -12.29 -4.63 26.24
CA PRO A 43 -13.46 -4.25 26.99
C PRO A 43 -14.64 -4.07 26.03
N ALA A 44 -15.78 -4.66 26.35
CA ALA A 44 -16.99 -4.46 25.57
C ALA A 44 -17.27 -2.96 25.47
N GLY A 45 -17.24 -2.40 24.23
CA GLY A 45 -17.39 -0.97 23.99
C GLY A 45 -16.11 -0.20 23.62
N SER A 46 -14.93 -0.85 23.59
CA SER A 46 -13.73 -0.20 23.08
C SER A 46 -13.95 0.25 21.62
N LYS A 47 -13.65 1.52 21.34
CA LYS A 47 -13.85 2.15 20.03
C LYS A 47 -12.49 2.51 19.43
N LEU A 48 -12.24 2.04 18.23
CA LEU A 48 -11.06 2.42 17.47
C LEU A 48 -11.46 3.36 16.33
N ARG A 49 -10.72 4.44 16.16
CA ARG A 49 -10.80 5.30 14.99
C ARG A 49 -9.65 4.97 14.03
N ILE A 50 -9.97 4.78 12.77
CA ILE A 50 -8.98 4.63 11.70
C ILE A 50 -9.11 5.82 10.78
N VAL A 51 -8.14 6.73 10.84
CA VAL A 51 -8.05 7.87 9.92
C VAL A 51 -7.33 7.41 8.66
N ILE A 52 -8.00 7.62 7.53
CA ILE A 52 -7.55 7.18 6.21
C ILE A 52 -7.30 8.44 5.37
N PRO A 53 -6.03 8.83 5.14
CA PRO A 53 -5.68 10.05 4.41
C PRO A 53 -5.81 9.88 2.90
N ALA A 54 -6.92 9.31 2.45
CA ALA A 54 -7.28 9.06 1.07
C ALA A 54 -8.79 9.14 0.87
N ASN A 55 -9.21 9.25 -0.39
CA ASN A 55 -10.61 9.12 -0.77
C ASN A 55 -11.10 7.68 -0.59
N GLU A 56 -12.39 7.51 -0.41
CA GLU A 56 -13.02 6.19 -0.34
C GLU A 56 -12.75 5.37 -1.61
N GLY A 57 -12.60 4.05 -1.45
CA GLY A 57 -12.31 3.10 -2.53
C GLY A 57 -10.85 3.03 -2.97
N GLY A 58 -9.98 3.93 -2.51
CA GLY A 58 -8.54 3.88 -2.78
C GLY A 58 -7.82 2.77 -1.98
N GLY A 59 -6.56 2.49 -2.31
CA GLY A 59 -5.78 1.42 -1.67
C GLY A 59 -5.65 1.59 -0.15
N TRP A 60 -5.44 2.79 0.34
CA TRP A 60 -5.40 3.06 1.78
C TRP A 60 -6.76 2.90 2.45
N ASP A 61 -7.85 3.21 1.75
CA ASP A 61 -9.20 2.97 2.26
C ASP A 61 -9.48 1.47 2.41
N GLN A 62 -9.15 0.69 1.39
CA GLN A 62 -9.28 -0.76 1.43
C GLN A 62 -8.42 -1.36 2.55
N THR A 63 -7.17 -0.93 2.71
CA THR A 63 -6.28 -1.37 3.78
C THR A 63 -6.84 -1.02 5.16
N GLY A 64 -7.30 0.20 5.37
CA GLY A 64 -7.87 0.64 6.64
C GLY A 64 -9.14 -0.14 7.01
N ARG A 65 -10.03 -0.39 6.03
CA ARG A 65 -11.25 -1.18 6.25
C ARG A 65 -10.94 -2.65 6.51
N ALA A 66 -9.97 -3.23 5.81
CA ALA A 66 -9.53 -4.60 6.06
C ALA A 66 -8.92 -4.76 7.46
N LEU A 67 -8.08 -3.80 7.90
CA LEU A 67 -7.54 -3.75 9.25
C LEU A 67 -8.65 -3.70 10.30
N GLY A 68 -9.60 -2.79 10.14
CA GLY A 68 -10.70 -2.64 11.09
C GLY A 68 -11.59 -3.88 11.15
N ALA A 69 -11.87 -4.50 10.01
CA ALA A 69 -12.63 -5.77 9.96
C ALA A 69 -11.89 -6.90 10.69
N ALA A 70 -10.55 -7.01 10.51
CA ALA A 70 -9.76 -8.02 11.20
C ALA A 70 -9.71 -7.79 12.72
N LEU A 71 -9.58 -6.53 13.17
CA LEU A 71 -9.59 -6.19 14.59
C LEU A 71 -10.95 -6.46 15.26
N LEU A 72 -12.06 -6.18 14.57
CA LEU A 72 -13.40 -6.54 15.02
C LEU A 72 -13.57 -8.07 15.10
N ALA A 73 -13.17 -8.79 14.03
CA ALA A 73 -13.31 -10.25 13.98
C ALA A 73 -12.45 -10.96 15.03
N SER A 74 -11.31 -10.40 15.42
CA SER A 74 -10.44 -10.95 16.48
C SER A 74 -10.92 -10.62 17.89
N GLY A 75 -11.92 -9.75 18.05
CA GLY A 75 -12.36 -9.25 19.35
C GLY A 75 -11.39 -8.24 19.99
N ALA A 76 -10.38 -7.78 19.25
CA ALA A 76 -9.42 -6.79 19.77
C ALA A 76 -10.04 -5.41 19.99
N VAL A 77 -11.13 -5.10 19.30
CA VAL A 77 -11.92 -3.87 19.47
C VAL A 77 -13.40 -4.18 19.38
N GLY A 78 -14.23 -3.39 20.07
CA GLY A 78 -15.69 -3.56 20.05
C GLY A 78 -16.37 -2.78 18.91
N ASN A 79 -15.75 -1.70 18.41
CA ASN A 79 -16.27 -0.87 17.33
C ASN A 79 -15.13 -0.20 16.57
N VAL A 80 -15.32 0.03 15.27
CA VAL A 80 -14.38 0.78 14.41
C VAL A 80 -15.11 1.90 13.68
N VAL A 81 -14.51 3.09 13.72
CA VAL A 81 -14.98 4.27 12.97
C VAL A 81 -13.90 4.64 11.95
N TYR A 82 -14.30 4.82 10.70
CA TYR A 82 -13.42 5.25 9.62
C TYR A 82 -13.62 6.73 9.32
N GLU A 83 -12.52 7.46 9.12
CA GLU A 83 -12.54 8.88 8.75
C GLU A 83 -11.62 9.08 7.52
N ASN A 84 -12.22 9.30 6.35
CA ASN A 84 -11.50 9.55 5.12
C ASN A 84 -11.17 11.04 4.97
N ILE A 85 -9.87 11.38 4.84
CA ILE A 85 -9.40 12.76 4.67
C ILE A 85 -8.36 12.77 3.54
N GLY A 86 -8.81 12.79 2.31
CA GLY A 86 -7.94 12.77 1.13
C GLY A 86 -7.26 14.12 0.84
N GLY A 87 -6.30 14.08 -0.06
CA GLY A 87 -5.66 15.25 -0.65
C GLY A 87 -4.14 15.34 -0.41
N LYS A 88 -3.43 15.88 -1.39
CA LYS A 88 -1.98 16.15 -1.39
C LYS A 88 -1.10 14.96 -0.99
N GLY A 89 -1.41 13.75 -1.48
CA GLY A 89 -0.66 12.54 -1.11
C GLY A 89 -0.79 12.16 0.37
N GLY A 90 -1.90 12.55 1.02
CA GLY A 90 -2.21 12.23 2.40
C GLY A 90 -1.72 13.26 3.42
N THR A 91 -0.97 14.30 3.03
CA THR A 91 -0.43 15.30 3.98
C THR A 91 -1.53 16.13 4.67
N ILE A 92 -2.69 16.32 4.03
CA ILE A 92 -3.85 16.97 4.66
C ILE A 92 -4.40 16.09 5.79
N GLY A 93 -4.58 14.81 5.55
CA GLY A 93 -5.06 13.86 6.55
C GLY A 93 -4.09 13.68 7.71
N LEU A 94 -2.76 13.65 7.43
CA LEU A 94 -1.72 13.64 8.46
C LEU A 94 -1.81 14.86 9.38
N ALA A 95 -1.92 16.07 8.81
CA ALA A 95 -2.02 17.30 9.61
C ALA A 95 -3.27 17.28 10.51
N LYS A 96 -4.41 16.86 9.95
CA LYS A 96 -5.66 16.75 10.73
C LYS A 96 -5.61 15.66 11.80
N TYR A 97 -4.92 14.55 11.52
CA TYR A 97 -4.71 13.49 12.51
C TYR A 97 -3.92 14.01 13.72
N VAL A 98 -2.79 14.68 13.47
CA VAL A 98 -1.99 15.29 14.54
C VAL A 98 -2.77 16.37 15.30
N GLU A 99 -3.53 17.23 14.59
CA GLU A 99 -4.34 18.27 15.21
C GLU A 99 -5.42 17.72 16.17
N LYS A 100 -6.09 16.62 15.76
CA LYS A 100 -7.30 16.14 16.46
C LYS A 100 -7.04 14.99 17.41
N TYR A 101 -6.03 14.16 17.13
CA TYR A 101 -5.83 12.83 17.75
C TYR A 101 -4.43 12.65 18.29
N ASP A 102 -3.72 13.75 18.61
CA ASP A 102 -2.40 13.66 19.25
C ASP A 102 -2.52 12.92 20.59
N ALA A 103 -1.69 11.89 20.76
CA ALA A 103 -1.68 11.02 21.93
C ALA A 103 -3.01 10.28 22.23
N ASP A 104 -3.97 10.23 21.29
CA ASP A 104 -5.19 9.45 21.43
C ASP A 104 -4.89 7.94 21.21
N PRO A 105 -5.00 7.09 22.26
CA PRO A 105 -4.70 5.66 22.14
C PRO A 105 -5.75 4.89 21.32
N GLU A 106 -6.90 5.49 21.05
CA GLU A 106 -7.98 4.91 20.25
C GLU A 106 -7.97 5.37 18.80
N ALA A 107 -6.92 6.08 18.35
CA ALA A 107 -6.79 6.56 16.98
C ALA A 107 -5.57 5.97 16.27
N LEU A 108 -5.78 5.46 15.05
CA LEU A 108 -4.73 5.01 14.14
C LEU A 108 -4.79 5.79 12.83
N LEU A 109 -3.63 6.06 12.25
CA LEU A 109 -3.49 6.65 10.92
C LEU A 109 -2.99 5.60 9.94
N VAL A 110 -3.67 5.42 8.81
CA VAL A 110 -3.13 4.66 7.67
C VAL A 110 -2.12 5.54 6.94
N SER A 111 -0.97 4.97 6.62
CA SER A 111 0.09 5.70 5.91
C SER A 111 0.83 4.75 4.96
N GLY A 112 1.68 5.31 4.10
CA GLY A 112 2.48 4.54 3.17
C GLY A 112 3.50 5.41 2.43
N MET A 113 4.19 4.79 1.46
CA MET A 113 5.30 5.42 0.74
C MET A 113 4.86 6.68 -0.02
N VAL A 114 3.60 6.75 -0.50
CA VAL A 114 3.05 7.95 -1.15
C VAL A 114 3.11 9.15 -0.21
N MET A 115 2.78 8.99 1.08
CA MET A 115 2.88 10.08 2.06
C MET A 115 4.33 10.46 2.35
N VAL A 116 5.25 9.49 2.39
CA VAL A 116 6.70 9.78 2.56
C VAL A 116 7.18 10.68 1.42
N GLY A 117 6.86 10.34 0.18
CA GLY A 117 7.23 11.14 -0.98
C GLY A 117 6.55 12.51 -1.01
N ALA A 118 5.27 12.57 -0.63
CA ALA A 118 4.52 13.83 -0.55
C ALA A 118 5.09 14.78 0.51
N VAL A 119 5.47 14.28 1.68
CA VAL A 119 6.14 15.06 2.72
C VAL A 119 7.49 15.58 2.25
N ALA A 120 8.29 14.74 1.59
CA ALA A 120 9.60 15.14 1.05
C ALA A 120 9.48 16.24 -0.01
N LEU A 121 8.48 16.15 -0.89
CA LEU A 121 8.24 17.10 -1.98
C LEU A 121 7.63 18.42 -1.47
N GLN A 122 6.61 18.35 -0.63
CA GLN A 122 5.79 19.49 -0.21
C GLN A 122 6.36 20.23 1.00
N LYS A 123 7.20 19.55 1.81
CA LYS A 123 7.80 20.07 3.05
C LYS A 123 6.77 20.73 3.98
N PRO A 124 5.67 20.04 4.34
CA PRO A 124 4.64 20.59 5.20
C PRO A 124 5.17 20.79 6.63
N ALA A 125 4.49 21.62 7.44
CA ALA A 125 4.85 21.84 8.84
C ALA A 125 4.67 20.57 9.70
N VAL A 126 3.65 19.76 9.40
CA VAL A 126 3.42 18.46 10.05
C VAL A 126 3.98 17.35 9.16
N THR A 127 4.83 16.51 9.72
CA THR A 127 5.51 15.43 9.00
C THR A 127 5.31 14.09 9.70
N LEU A 128 5.85 13.02 9.13
CA LEU A 128 5.79 11.68 9.74
C LEU A 128 6.57 11.56 11.05
N SER A 129 7.41 12.54 11.41
CA SER A 129 8.04 12.60 12.73
C SER A 129 7.08 12.98 13.87
N ASN A 130 5.89 13.48 13.53
CA ASN A 130 4.83 13.80 14.49
C ASN A 130 3.94 12.59 14.85
N VAL A 131 4.20 11.43 14.27
CA VAL A 131 3.46 10.19 14.53
C VAL A 131 4.41 9.04 14.77
N SER A 132 3.97 8.05 15.55
CA SER A 132 4.76 6.84 15.84
C SER A 132 4.34 5.69 14.94
N PRO A 133 5.26 5.05 14.20
CA PRO A 133 4.93 3.89 13.40
C PRO A 133 4.60 2.69 14.30
N VAL A 134 3.48 2.01 14.03
CA VAL A 134 3.04 0.84 14.79
C VAL A 134 3.40 -0.45 14.06
N ALA A 135 2.97 -0.60 12.81
CA ALA A 135 3.22 -1.82 12.03
C ALA A 135 3.20 -1.54 10.52
N ARG A 136 3.97 -2.32 9.76
CA ARG A 136 3.82 -2.45 8.32
C ARG A 136 2.86 -3.58 8.02
N LEU A 137 1.73 -3.27 7.39
CA LEU A 137 0.66 -4.23 7.12
C LEU A 137 0.84 -4.95 5.79
N THR A 138 1.22 -4.19 4.75
CA THR A 138 1.30 -4.69 3.37
C THR A 138 2.59 -4.27 2.68
N SER A 139 2.96 -5.01 1.66
CA SER A 139 3.93 -4.62 0.63
C SER A 139 3.30 -4.90 -0.72
N ASP A 140 3.54 -4.04 -1.69
CA ASP A 140 2.96 -4.13 -3.01
C ASP A 140 4.03 -3.95 -4.09
N TYR A 141 3.67 -4.24 -5.33
CA TYR A 141 4.52 -4.08 -6.50
C TYR A 141 3.91 -3.04 -7.42
N GLU A 142 4.74 -2.12 -7.90
CA GLU A 142 4.33 -1.23 -8.98
C GLU A 142 4.27 -2.00 -10.30
N VAL A 143 3.27 -1.68 -11.10
CA VAL A 143 3.10 -2.24 -12.44
C VAL A 143 3.02 -1.12 -13.45
N VAL A 144 3.50 -1.38 -14.67
CA VAL A 144 3.29 -0.48 -15.82
C VAL A 144 2.21 -1.08 -16.69
N ALA A 145 1.14 -0.34 -16.88
CA ALA A 145 0.03 -0.69 -17.75
C ALA A 145 0.07 0.15 -19.03
N VAL A 146 -0.28 -0.46 -20.15
CA VAL A 146 -0.49 0.20 -21.45
C VAL A 146 -1.77 -0.38 -22.08
N LYS A 147 -2.33 0.30 -23.09
CA LYS A 147 -3.46 -0.27 -23.85
C LYS A 147 -3.06 -1.57 -24.54
N ALA A 148 -3.99 -2.48 -24.71
CA ALA A 148 -3.74 -3.77 -25.35
C ALA A 148 -3.24 -3.64 -26.78
N ASP A 149 -3.69 -2.63 -27.51
CA ASP A 149 -3.29 -2.28 -28.88
C ASP A 149 -2.06 -1.37 -28.95
N SER A 150 -1.47 -0.97 -27.80
CA SER A 150 -0.27 -0.15 -27.75
C SER A 150 0.90 -0.82 -28.47
N PRO A 151 1.75 -0.06 -29.19
CA PRO A 151 3.02 -0.56 -29.75
C PRO A 151 4.03 -0.92 -28.67
N ILE A 152 3.89 -0.37 -27.46
CA ILE A 152 4.73 -0.70 -26.30
C ILE A 152 4.31 -2.07 -25.77
N LYS A 153 5.20 -3.05 -25.84
CA LYS A 153 4.96 -4.42 -25.37
C LYS A 153 5.91 -4.82 -24.24
N THR A 154 6.98 -4.09 -24.05
CA THR A 154 8.00 -4.35 -23.03
C THR A 154 8.45 -3.05 -22.35
N PRO A 155 9.03 -3.11 -21.15
CA PRO A 155 9.65 -1.96 -20.52
C PRO A 155 10.73 -1.29 -21.39
N LYS A 156 11.42 -2.06 -22.24
CA LYS A 156 12.43 -1.53 -23.16
C LYS A 156 11.81 -0.62 -24.22
N ASP A 157 10.61 -0.97 -24.71
CA ASP A 157 9.91 -0.15 -25.69
C ASP A 157 9.49 1.20 -25.09
N LEU A 158 8.99 1.20 -23.85
CA LEU A 158 8.66 2.44 -23.13
C LEU A 158 9.90 3.31 -22.90
N ILE A 159 11.02 2.72 -22.50
CA ILE A 159 12.28 3.43 -22.31
C ILE A 159 12.79 4.00 -23.66
N ALA A 160 12.66 3.24 -24.74
CA ALA A 160 13.03 3.73 -26.08
C ALA A 160 12.16 4.91 -26.52
N GLN A 161 10.85 4.85 -26.30
CA GLN A 161 9.94 5.93 -26.61
C GLN A 161 10.21 7.16 -25.74
N LEU A 162 10.41 7.02 -24.43
CA LEU A 162 10.83 8.12 -23.55
C LEU A 162 12.14 8.78 -24.02
N ARG A 163 13.07 7.99 -24.55
CA ARG A 163 14.36 8.52 -25.07
C ARG A 163 14.19 9.37 -26.33
N THR A 164 13.30 8.96 -27.22
CA THR A 164 13.13 9.60 -28.53
C THR A 164 12.09 10.70 -28.52
N ASP A 165 11.04 10.57 -27.70
CA ASP A 165 9.91 11.51 -27.66
C ASP A 165 9.28 11.59 -26.25
N ALA A 166 10.04 12.06 -25.29
CA ALA A 166 9.59 12.20 -23.91
C ALA A 166 8.39 13.16 -23.79
N ALA A 167 8.37 14.23 -24.58
CA ALA A 167 7.33 15.26 -24.51
C ALA A 167 5.92 14.72 -24.84
N ASN A 168 5.84 13.73 -25.75
CA ASN A 168 4.58 13.09 -26.13
C ASN A 168 4.37 11.72 -25.43
N THR A 169 5.30 11.29 -24.59
CA THR A 169 5.19 10.06 -23.81
C THR A 169 4.68 10.38 -22.40
N VAL A 170 3.39 10.73 -22.32
CA VAL A 170 2.74 11.03 -21.05
C VAL A 170 2.60 9.76 -20.22
N VAL A 171 3.12 9.78 -18.99
CA VAL A 171 2.95 8.71 -18.01
C VAL A 171 1.95 9.16 -16.93
N ALA A 172 0.83 8.47 -16.83
CA ALA A 172 -0.16 8.70 -15.80
C ALA A 172 0.15 7.85 -14.55
N GLY A 173 -0.24 8.32 -13.39
CA GLY A 173 -0.11 7.57 -12.15
C GLY A 173 -0.76 8.30 -10.99
N GLY A 174 -0.57 7.84 -9.77
CA GLY A 174 -1.13 8.46 -8.57
C GLY A 174 -0.50 9.82 -8.23
N SER A 175 -0.59 10.18 -6.98
CA SER A 175 -0.22 11.53 -6.51
C SER A 175 1.19 11.95 -6.89
N ALA A 176 1.36 13.21 -7.26
CA ALA A 176 2.67 13.80 -7.49
C ALA A 176 3.58 13.64 -6.24
N GLY A 177 4.81 13.16 -6.46
CA GLY A 177 5.76 12.81 -5.41
C GLY A 177 5.53 11.42 -4.81
N GLY A 178 4.48 10.70 -5.21
CA GLY A 178 4.22 9.33 -4.80
C GLY A 178 5.13 8.31 -5.49
N VAL A 179 4.88 7.03 -5.20
CA VAL A 179 5.70 5.90 -5.70
C VAL A 179 5.68 5.85 -7.21
N ASP A 180 4.49 5.94 -7.81
CA ASP A 180 4.25 5.97 -9.25
C ASP A 180 5.08 7.06 -9.93
N HIS A 181 5.07 8.29 -9.37
CA HIS A 181 5.86 9.40 -9.91
C HIS A 181 7.37 9.14 -9.78
N MET A 182 7.82 8.59 -8.65
CA MET A 182 9.22 8.20 -8.48
C MET A 182 9.62 7.13 -9.47
N TYR A 183 8.76 6.13 -9.71
CA TYR A 183 9.03 5.08 -10.67
C TYR A 183 9.07 5.60 -12.12
N ALA A 184 8.12 6.46 -12.51
CA ALA A 184 8.17 7.17 -13.80
C ALA A 184 9.49 7.95 -13.96
N GLY A 185 9.92 8.66 -12.91
CA GLY A 185 11.19 9.38 -12.88
C GLY A 185 12.40 8.46 -13.03
N MET A 186 12.37 7.27 -12.45
CA MET A 186 13.43 6.27 -12.62
C MET A 186 13.50 5.76 -14.08
N LEU A 187 12.36 5.48 -14.70
CA LEU A 187 12.29 5.08 -16.12
C LEU A 187 12.83 6.19 -17.03
N ALA A 188 12.40 7.44 -16.79
CA ALA A 188 12.89 8.61 -17.54
C ALA A 188 14.40 8.81 -17.36
N ARG A 189 14.94 8.55 -16.15
CA ARG A 189 16.39 8.61 -15.90
C ARG A 189 17.16 7.58 -16.70
N VAL A 190 16.68 6.35 -16.77
CA VAL A 190 17.27 5.28 -17.60
C VAL A 190 17.19 5.64 -19.09
N ALA A 191 16.13 6.32 -19.51
CA ALA A 191 15.98 6.82 -20.87
C ALA A 191 16.89 8.04 -21.19
N GLY A 192 17.47 8.70 -20.19
CA GLY A 192 18.17 9.99 -20.36
C GLY A 192 17.21 11.17 -20.56
N ALA A 193 15.96 11.04 -20.16
CA ALA A 193 14.86 11.99 -20.40
C ALA A 193 14.29 12.62 -19.11
N SER A 194 15.04 12.62 -18.01
CA SER A 194 14.56 13.07 -16.69
C SER A 194 13.97 14.49 -16.69
N SER A 195 14.59 15.42 -17.43
CA SER A 195 14.14 16.82 -17.51
C SER A 195 12.92 17.01 -18.42
N SER A 196 12.59 16.00 -19.22
CA SER A 196 11.52 16.05 -20.23
C SER A 196 10.35 15.13 -19.89
N LEU A 197 10.38 14.44 -18.73
CA LEU A 197 9.29 13.57 -18.31
C LEU A 197 7.99 14.37 -18.14
N VAL A 198 6.96 13.94 -18.83
CA VAL A 198 5.58 14.42 -18.63
C VAL A 198 4.85 13.40 -17.77
N TYR A 199 4.67 13.73 -16.50
CA TYR A 199 3.90 12.91 -15.55
C TYR A 199 2.56 13.57 -15.26
N GLN A 200 1.48 12.80 -15.38
CA GLN A 200 0.11 13.23 -15.11
C GLN A 200 -0.40 12.56 -13.84
N PRO A 201 -0.49 13.29 -12.70
CA PRO A 201 -1.00 12.74 -11.46
C PRO A 201 -2.52 12.63 -11.46
N HIS A 202 -3.02 11.52 -10.90
CA HIS A 202 -4.44 11.23 -10.73
C HIS A 202 -4.78 10.88 -9.28
N PRO A 203 -6.05 11.05 -8.85
CA PRO A 203 -6.46 10.72 -7.48
C PRO A 203 -6.57 9.22 -7.20
N GLY A 204 -6.56 8.38 -8.24
CA GLY A 204 -6.66 6.92 -8.10
C GLY A 204 -6.56 6.18 -9.44
N GLY A 205 -6.45 4.85 -9.36
CA GLY A 205 -6.22 3.99 -10.51
C GLY A 205 -7.33 4.04 -11.59
N ALA A 206 -8.59 4.27 -11.19
CA ALA A 206 -9.69 4.40 -12.15
C ALA A 206 -9.44 5.55 -13.14
N GLN A 207 -8.96 6.69 -12.67
CA GLN A 207 -8.64 7.86 -13.51
C GLN A 207 -7.36 7.64 -14.35
N VAL A 208 -6.42 6.81 -13.85
CA VAL A 208 -5.27 6.38 -14.66
C VAL A 208 -5.73 5.51 -15.83
N VAL A 209 -6.65 4.56 -15.58
CA VAL A 209 -7.24 3.73 -16.64
C VAL A 209 -7.98 4.61 -17.66
N GLU A 210 -8.80 5.57 -17.22
CA GLU A 210 -9.48 6.52 -18.11
C GLU A 210 -8.50 7.32 -18.98
N ALA A 211 -7.37 7.76 -18.40
CA ALA A 211 -6.33 8.47 -19.13
C ALA A 211 -5.67 7.60 -20.22
N LEU A 212 -5.46 6.31 -19.93
CA LEU A 212 -4.97 5.34 -20.91
C LEU A 212 -5.99 5.09 -22.04
N GLU A 213 -7.24 4.81 -21.67
CA GLU A 213 -8.31 4.49 -22.64
C GLU A 213 -8.61 5.67 -23.57
N SER A 214 -8.61 6.89 -23.04
CA SER A 214 -8.82 8.11 -23.83
C SER A 214 -7.60 8.55 -24.66
N GLY A 215 -6.44 7.87 -24.50
CA GLY A 215 -5.20 8.23 -25.17
C GLY A 215 -4.52 9.49 -24.63
N LYS A 216 -4.94 9.99 -23.47
CA LYS A 216 -4.28 11.11 -22.77
C LYS A 216 -2.93 10.71 -22.17
N ALA A 217 -2.77 9.41 -21.87
CA ALA A 217 -1.51 8.84 -21.42
C ALA A 217 -1.12 7.64 -22.28
N VAL A 218 0.18 7.45 -22.42
CA VAL A 218 0.80 6.35 -23.18
C VAL A 218 1.00 5.14 -22.27
N ALA A 219 1.36 5.39 -21.02
CA ALA A 219 1.54 4.38 -19.99
C ALA A 219 0.91 4.86 -18.67
N GLY A 220 0.49 3.93 -17.83
CA GLY A 220 -0.01 4.15 -16.48
C GLY A 220 0.78 3.34 -15.47
N ILE A 221 0.98 3.87 -14.29
CA ILE A 221 1.62 3.22 -13.15
C ILE A 221 0.61 3.18 -12.00
#